data_3a359000d4616f125cd338fd4bbeed52
#
_entry.id   3a359000d4616f125cd338fd4bbeed52
#
_cell.length_a   1.000
_cell.length_b   1.000
_cell.length_c   1.000
_cell.angle_alpha   90.00
_cell.angle_beta   90.00
_cell.angle_gamma   90.00
#
_symmetry.space_group_name_H-M   'P 1'
#
loop_
_entity.id
_entity.type
_entity.pdbx_description
1 polymer ?
#
loop_
_entity_poly.entity_id
_entity_poly.type
_entity_poly.pdbx_seq_one_letter_code
_entity_poly.pdbx_strand_id
1 'polypeptide(L)'
;MPMRTKIRRREALAFCFVSLASPSWGAGPQVHRIGIDKLAFGPAPGGLHVNDIVEWTNSDILRHTATATDGSFDIDLPAGATGRTILKRTGGVTYVCRFHPGMKGRLEVAP
;
A
#
# COMPACT_ATOMS: atom_id res chain seq x y z
N MET A 1 -15.48 -9.74 -58.00
CA MET A 1 -15.25 -9.47 -57.32
C MET A 1 -15.20 -9.37 -56.27
N PRO A 2 -15.31 -9.36 -56.36
CA PRO A 2 -15.05 -9.13 -55.35
C PRO A 2 -14.86 -9.04 -54.23
N MET A 3 -14.80 -8.86 -54.07
CA MET A 3 -14.42 -8.58 -53.14
C MET A 3 -14.42 -8.31 -52.11
N ARG A 4 -14.43 -8.41 -52.26
CA ARG A 4 -14.21 -8.04 -51.38
C ARG A 4 -14.09 -7.85 -50.29
N THR A 5 -14.00 -7.99 -50.56
CA THR A 5 -13.68 -7.61 -49.60
C THR A 5 -13.55 -7.49 -48.52
N LYS A 6 -13.47 -7.62 -48.65
CA LYS A 6 -13.18 -7.29 -47.68
C LYS A 6 -13.05 -6.95 -46.63
N ILE A 7 -13.06 -7.03 -46.90
CA ILE A 7 -12.75 -6.45 -45.95
C ILE A 7 -12.91 -6.37 -44.91
N ARG A 8 -13.14 -6.66 -45.10
CA ARG A 8 -13.11 -6.30 -44.14
C ARG A 8 -12.90 -6.43 -42.99
N ARG A 9 -12.64 -6.65 -43.04
CA ARG A 9 -12.20 -6.42 -41.99
C ARG A 9 -12.01 -6.07 -41.02
N ARG A 10 -11.91 -6.08 -41.17
CA ARG A 10 -11.49 -5.42 -40.24
C ARG A 10 -11.68 -4.98 -39.31
N GLU A 11 -11.73 -5.08 -39.58
CA GLU A 11 -11.79 -4.33 -38.71
C GLU A 11 -11.96 -4.30 -37.67
N ALA A 12 -12.06 -4.80 -38.10
CA ALA A 12 -12.08 -4.37 -37.10
C ALA A 12 -11.82 -4.43 -36.03
N LEU A 13 -11.51 -4.69 -36.18
CA LEU A 13 -11.17 -4.30 -35.15
C LEU A 13 -11.00 -3.89 -34.21
N ALA A 14 -11.11 -4.06 -34.48
CA ALA A 14 -10.82 -3.21 -33.68
C ALA A 14 -10.94 -3.08 -32.66
N PHE A 15 -11.10 -3.29 -32.92
CA PHE A 15 -11.30 -2.71 -31.89
C PHE A 15 -11.28 -2.69 -30.86
N CYS A 16 -11.19 -2.93 -31.05
CA CYS A 16 -11.18 -2.51 -30.14
C CYS A 16 -10.93 -2.56 -29.13
N PHE A 17 -10.76 -2.55 -29.18
CA PHE A 17 -10.52 -2.14 -28.16
C PHE A 17 -10.56 -1.74 -27.31
N VAL A 18 -10.46 -1.96 -27.79
CA VAL A 18 -10.69 -1.28 -27.13
C VAL A 18 -10.69 -1.20 -26.11
N SER A 19 -10.63 -1.10 -26.15
CA SER A 19 -10.56 -0.71 -25.22
C SER A 19 -11.00 -0.73 -24.32
N LEU A 20 -11.21 -1.19 -24.68
CA LEU A 20 -11.67 -0.90 -23.70
C LEU A 20 -10.98 -0.45 -22.63
N ALA A 21 -10.81 0.28 -22.54
CA ALA A 21 -9.97 0.81 -21.49
C ALA A 21 -10.59 0.47 -20.17
N SER A 22 -9.86 -0.23 -19.34
CA SER A 22 -10.41 -0.51 -18.03
C SER A 22 -10.39 0.75 -17.21
N PRO A 23 -11.50 1.12 -16.64
CA PRO A 23 -11.52 2.27 -15.76
C PRO A 23 -10.72 1.99 -14.50
N SER A 24 -10.03 3.00 -14.04
CA SER A 24 -9.27 2.89 -12.80
C SER A 24 -10.15 3.05 -11.57
N TRP A 25 -11.40 3.43 -11.72
CA TRP A 25 -12.27 3.64 -10.58
C TRP A 25 -12.54 2.37 -9.77
N GLY A 26 -12.15 1.23 -10.30
CA GLY A 26 -12.28 -0.02 -9.57
C GLY A 26 -11.10 -0.32 -8.64
N ALA A 27 -10.10 0.54 -8.58
CA ALA A 27 -8.97 0.27 -7.72
C ALA A 27 -9.41 0.30 -6.26
N GLY A 28 -9.22 -0.79 -5.57
CA GLY A 28 -9.53 -0.90 -4.16
C GLY A 28 -8.41 -0.39 -3.27
N PRO A 29 -8.46 -0.71 -1.98
CA PRO A 29 -7.41 -0.34 -1.04
C PRO A 29 -6.05 -0.84 -1.50
N GLN A 30 -5.03 -0.03 -1.26
CA GLN A 30 -3.65 -0.37 -1.58
C GLN A 30 -2.95 -0.90 -0.36
N VAL A 31 -1.98 -1.78 -0.55
CA VAL A 31 -1.10 -2.26 0.52
C VAL A 31 0.24 -1.54 0.38
N HIS A 32 0.64 -0.86 1.43
CA HIS A 32 1.92 -0.14 1.50
C HIS A 32 2.81 -0.84 2.50
N ARG A 33 4.06 -1.12 2.13
CA ARG A 33 4.95 -1.91 2.96
C ARG A 33 6.06 -1.06 3.56
N ILE A 34 6.34 -1.32 4.83
CA ILE A 34 7.42 -0.68 5.56
C ILE A 34 8.28 -1.78 6.17
N GLY A 35 9.57 -1.77 5.85
CA GLY A 35 10.50 -2.71 6.46
C GLY A 35 11.04 -2.16 7.77
N ILE A 36 11.45 -3.05 8.65
CA ILE A 36 12.16 -2.70 9.88
C ILE A 36 13.47 -3.44 9.85
N ASP A 37 14.56 -2.72 9.97
CA ASP A 37 15.90 -3.29 9.97
C ASP A 37 16.84 -2.36 10.70
N LYS A 38 17.83 -2.92 11.37
CA LYS A 38 18.87 -2.17 12.07
C LYS A 38 18.29 -1.11 13.00
N LEU A 39 17.27 -1.51 13.76
CA LEU A 39 16.64 -0.64 14.75
C LEU A 39 16.00 0.62 14.15
N ALA A 40 15.51 0.52 12.93
CA ALA A 40 14.89 1.66 12.26
C ALA A 40 13.71 1.20 11.43
N PHE A 41 12.66 2.03 11.38
CA PHE A 41 11.60 1.89 10.40
C PHE A 41 12.09 2.39 9.05
N GLY A 42 11.74 1.69 7.99
CA GLY A 42 12.01 2.14 6.63
C GLY A 42 11.23 3.41 6.30
N PRO A 43 11.48 3.98 5.12
CA PRO A 43 10.85 5.24 4.73
C PRO A 43 9.34 5.11 4.64
N ALA A 44 8.66 6.19 5.01
CA ALA A 44 7.22 6.24 4.93
C ALA A 44 6.79 6.23 3.46
N PRO A 45 5.85 5.37 3.09
CA PRO A 45 5.33 5.39 1.73
C PRO A 45 4.49 6.64 1.49
N GLY A 46 4.54 7.16 0.27
CA GLY A 46 3.66 8.23 -0.14
C GLY A 46 2.33 7.68 -0.64
N GLY A 47 1.38 8.56 -0.85
CA GLY A 47 0.11 8.18 -1.46
C GLY A 47 -0.81 7.34 -0.60
N LEU A 48 -0.71 7.49 0.71
CA LEU A 48 -1.60 6.77 1.63
C LEU A 48 -2.98 7.41 1.64
N HIS A 49 -4.01 6.58 1.62
CA HIS A 49 -5.41 7.02 1.69
C HIS A 49 -6.15 6.24 2.76
N VAL A 50 -7.25 6.81 3.23
CA VAL A 50 -8.15 6.12 4.15
C VAL A 50 -8.59 4.79 3.52
N ASN A 51 -8.62 3.76 4.31
CA ASN A 51 -8.88 2.36 3.95
C ASN A 51 -7.71 1.61 3.33
N ASP A 52 -6.60 2.28 3.05
CA ASP A 52 -5.39 1.58 2.66
C ASP A 52 -4.83 0.78 3.84
N ILE A 53 -3.99 -0.18 3.51
CA ILE A 53 -3.36 -1.06 4.48
C ILE A 53 -1.89 -0.71 4.55
N VAL A 54 -1.35 -0.61 5.76
CA VAL A 54 0.10 -0.55 5.99
C VAL A 54 0.53 -1.87 6.58
N GLU A 55 1.57 -2.44 6.00
CA GLU A 55 2.13 -3.71 6.41
C GLU A 55 3.59 -3.52 6.79
N TRP A 56 3.93 -3.83 8.03
CA TRP A 56 5.32 -3.81 8.51
C TRP A 56 5.88 -5.21 8.49
N THR A 57 7.14 -5.33 8.08
CA THR A 57 7.87 -6.59 8.17
C THR A 57 9.14 -6.35 8.99
N ASN A 58 9.27 -7.08 10.08
CA ASN A 58 10.44 -6.99 10.93
C ASN A 58 11.53 -7.92 10.43
N SER A 59 12.54 -7.36 9.78
CA SER A 59 13.72 -8.10 9.30
C SER A 59 14.86 -8.08 10.30
N ASP A 60 14.64 -7.53 11.48
CA ASP A 60 15.61 -7.50 12.55
C ASP A 60 15.55 -8.81 13.36
N ILE A 61 16.61 -9.04 14.14
CA ILE A 61 16.64 -10.17 15.08
C ILE A 61 15.97 -9.81 16.42
N LEU A 62 15.63 -8.55 16.61
CA LEU A 62 14.98 -8.06 17.83
C LEU A 62 13.50 -7.89 17.62
N ARG A 63 12.74 -8.04 18.70
CA ARG A 63 11.32 -7.72 18.69
C ARG A 63 11.11 -6.23 18.57
N HIS A 64 10.15 -5.85 17.76
CA HIS A 64 9.72 -4.46 17.62
C HIS A 64 8.21 -4.34 17.72
N THR A 65 7.71 -3.14 17.72
CA THR A 65 6.28 -2.84 17.56
C THR A 65 6.14 -1.65 16.62
N ALA A 66 4.98 -1.53 16.00
CA ALA A 66 4.57 -0.31 15.33
C ALA A 66 3.36 0.19 16.11
N THR A 67 3.56 1.22 16.92
CA THR A 67 2.57 1.67 17.88
C THR A 67 2.29 3.16 17.65
N ALA A 68 1.07 3.46 17.23
CA ALA A 68 0.67 4.85 16.98
C ALA A 68 0.59 5.60 18.30
N THR A 69 1.11 6.82 18.32
CA THR A 69 1.10 7.63 19.53
C THR A 69 -0.30 8.11 19.88
N ASP A 70 -1.22 8.11 18.92
CA ASP A 70 -2.62 8.46 19.16
C ASP A 70 -3.49 7.25 19.54
N GLY A 71 -2.89 6.06 19.63
CA GLY A 71 -3.62 4.85 20.00
C GLY A 71 -4.36 4.17 18.87
N SER A 72 -4.24 4.65 17.65
CA SER A 72 -5.03 4.11 16.52
C SER A 72 -4.58 2.73 16.08
N PHE A 73 -3.34 2.33 16.36
CA PHE A 73 -2.88 0.96 16.13
C PHE A 73 -1.73 0.62 17.07
N ASP A 74 -1.56 -0.67 17.31
CA ASP A 74 -0.48 -1.19 18.14
C ASP A 74 -0.16 -2.61 17.65
N ILE A 75 0.86 -2.73 16.84
CA ILE A 75 1.20 -3.96 16.14
C ILE A 75 2.46 -4.56 16.76
N ASP A 76 2.33 -5.78 17.29
CA ASP A 76 3.47 -6.51 17.83
C ASP A 76 4.20 -7.23 16.69
N LEU A 77 5.51 -7.06 16.64
CA LEU A 77 6.33 -7.56 15.53
C LEU A 77 7.55 -8.31 16.08
N PRO A 78 7.35 -9.56 16.50
CA PRO A 78 8.50 -10.41 16.83
C PRO A 78 9.46 -10.50 15.66
N ALA A 79 10.69 -10.94 15.91
CA ALA A 79 11.69 -11.08 14.85
C ALA A 79 11.10 -11.90 13.69
N GLY A 80 11.21 -11.38 12.48
CA GLY A 80 10.71 -12.04 11.27
C GLY A 80 9.23 -11.90 11.02
N ALA A 81 8.47 -11.26 11.90
CA ALA A 81 7.02 -11.16 11.77
C ALA A 81 6.59 -10.04 10.85
N THR A 82 5.39 -10.20 10.31
CA THR A 82 4.70 -9.21 9.52
C THR A 82 3.38 -8.89 10.19
N GLY A 83 3.01 -7.62 10.23
CA GLY A 83 1.74 -7.18 10.80
C GLY A 83 1.16 -6.02 10.02
N ARG A 84 -0.15 -5.84 10.13
CA ARG A 84 -0.90 -4.90 9.30
C ARG A 84 -1.85 -4.05 10.12
N THR A 85 -2.14 -2.87 9.60
CA THR A 85 -3.26 -2.06 10.07
C THR A 85 -3.98 -1.45 8.87
N ILE A 86 -5.26 -1.15 9.05
CA ILE A 86 -6.06 -0.43 8.07
C ILE A 86 -6.12 1.02 8.53
N LEU A 87 -5.80 1.94 7.62
CA LEU A 87 -5.84 3.37 7.94
C LEU A 87 -7.29 3.85 7.95
N LYS A 88 -7.72 4.43 9.06
CA LYS A 88 -9.12 4.80 9.26
C LYS A 88 -9.37 6.29 9.26
N ARG A 89 -8.34 7.11 9.37
CA ARG A 89 -8.48 8.56 9.48
C ARG A 89 -7.46 9.28 8.64
N THR A 90 -7.83 10.46 8.16
CA THR A 90 -6.93 11.36 7.46
C THR A 90 -5.99 12.04 8.44
N GLY A 91 -4.89 12.55 7.91
CA GLY A 91 -3.94 13.36 8.67
C GLY A 91 -2.68 12.60 8.99
N GLY A 92 -1.84 13.23 9.80
CA GLY A 92 -0.57 12.64 10.20
C GLY A 92 -0.71 11.79 11.43
N VAL A 93 0.01 10.67 11.45
CA VAL A 93 0.11 9.87 12.66
C VAL A 93 1.57 9.47 12.85
N THR A 94 2.07 9.73 14.05
CA THR A 94 3.41 9.30 14.45
C THR A 94 3.29 7.94 15.12
N TYR A 95 4.22 7.05 14.83
CA TYR A 95 4.28 5.77 15.51
C TYR A 95 5.70 5.50 15.99
N VAL A 96 5.81 4.64 16.98
CA VAL A 96 7.07 4.34 17.66
C VAL A 96 7.15 2.84 17.92
N CYS A 97 8.37 2.37 18.23
CA CYS A 97 8.54 1.05 18.81
C CYS A 97 8.54 1.19 20.33
N ARG A 98 7.71 0.40 21.01
CA ARG A 98 7.61 0.49 22.48
C ARG A 98 8.87 0.01 23.20
N PHE A 99 9.69 -0.77 22.52
CA PHE A 99 10.91 -1.35 23.14
C PHE A 99 12.17 -0.55 22.85
N HIS A 100 12.12 0.34 21.86
CA HIS A 100 13.31 1.07 21.40
C HIS A 100 12.92 2.53 21.17
N PRO A 101 13.05 3.36 22.20
CA PRO A 101 12.48 4.72 22.16
C PRO A 101 12.95 5.62 21.03
N GLY A 102 14.09 5.35 20.43
CA GLY A 102 14.55 6.14 19.29
C GLY A 102 13.91 5.79 17.95
N MET A 103 13.19 4.68 17.88
CA MET A 103 12.57 4.26 16.63
C MET A 103 11.23 4.98 16.44
N LYS A 104 11.16 5.80 15.42
CA LYS A 104 9.95 6.57 15.10
C LYS A 104 9.67 6.53 13.61
N GLY A 105 8.41 6.60 13.26
CA GLY A 105 7.94 6.76 11.90
C GLY A 105 6.74 7.68 11.85
N ARG A 106 6.39 8.13 10.67
CA ARG A 106 5.23 9.00 10.49
C ARG A 106 4.53 8.66 9.19
N LEU A 107 3.21 8.64 9.24
CA LEU A 107 2.36 8.42 8.08
C LEU A 107 1.54 9.68 7.83
N GLU A 108 1.35 10.03 6.55
CA GLU A 108 0.46 11.11 6.14
C GLU A 108 -0.64 10.52 5.29
N VAL A 109 -1.86 10.60 5.76
CA VAL A 109 -2.99 9.89 5.16
C VAL A 109 -3.96 10.89 4.55
N ALA A 110 -4.22 10.75 3.26
CA ALA A 110 -5.20 11.54 2.52
C ALA A 110 -6.57 10.87 2.56
N PRO A 111 -7.63 11.63 2.29
CA PRO A 111 -8.99 11.09 2.23
C PRO A 111 -9.17 10.01 1.21
#